data_318f204b729c2550e539ce7c61ede488
#
_entry.id   318f204b729c2550e539ce7c61ede488
#
_cell.length_a   1.000
_cell.length_b   1.000
_cell.length_c   1.000
_cell.angle_alpha   90.00
_cell.angle_beta   90.00
_cell.angle_gamma   90.00
#
_symmetry.space_group_name_H-M   'P 1'
#
loop_
_entity.id
_entity.type
_entity.pdbx_description
1 polymer ?
#
loop_
_entity_poly.entity_id
_entity_poly.type
_entity_poly.pdbx_seq_one_letter_code
_entity_poly.pdbx_strand_id
1 'polypeptide(L)'
;MITMSSFKHAGLIISIITSLISCTHNKNYTTTFQPELAKAEAIMYRYPDSALHILQGIQPDNPSDNEQYATWALLMTQAQYKNQIEQSDSLINIAYSYFINQDNAQRKALALYYKGILCHESHHAEDALSFYLEATTEIEKTNDYQLGFLINSEIGLMYLYR
;
A
#
# COMPACT_ATOMS: atom_id res chain seq x y z
N MET A 1 38.88 -10.97 69.83
CA MET A 1 38.50 -9.60 69.43
C MET A 1 38.53 -9.56 67.90
N ILE A 2 37.48 -9.95 67.28
CA ILE A 2 37.37 -9.98 65.79
C ILE A 2 36.20 -9.08 65.41
N THR A 3 36.52 -8.05 64.63
CA THR A 3 35.69 -6.88 64.38
C THR A 3 34.55 -7.18 63.41
N MET A 4 33.33 -6.83 63.84
CA MET A 4 32.15 -6.75 63.03
C MET A 4 32.27 -5.56 62.04
N SER A 5 32.74 -5.82 60.83
CA SER A 5 32.75 -4.73 59.80
C SER A 5 32.56 -5.27 58.37
N SER A 6 31.90 -6.38 58.15
CA SER A 6 31.78 -6.93 56.80
C SER A 6 30.35 -7.15 56.31
N PHE A 7 29.33 -6.66 57.04
CA PHE A 7 27.91 -6.94 56.69
C PHE A 7 27.13 -5.75 56.11
N LYS A 8 27.76 -4.60 55.89
CA LYS A 8 27.05 -3.39 55.43
C LYS A 8 27.07 -3.16 53.90
N HIS A 9 27.78 -3.98 53.15
CA HIS A 9 27.88 -3.75 51.70
C HIS A 9 27.11 -4.75 50.85
N ALA A 10 26.60 -5.83 51.44
CA ALA A 10 25.80 -6.84 50.73
C ALA A 10 24.35 -6.41 50.43
N GLY A 11 23.82 -5.47 51.24
CA GLY A 11 22.45 -5.00 51.09
C GLY A 11 22.24 -3.93 50.01
N LEU A 12 23.31 -3.25 49.58
CA LEU A 12 23.19 -2.14 48.61
C LEU A 12 23.26 -2.58 47.16
N ILE A 13 23.80 -3.78 46.89
CA ILE A 13 23.94 -4.30 45.52
C ILE A 13 22.67 -4.99 45.03
N ILE A 14 21.83 -5.51 45.94
CA ILE A 14 20.58 -6.21 45.56
C ILE A 14 19.47 -5.22 45.17
N SER A 15 19.54 -3.94 45.63
CA SER A 15 18.50 -2.94 45.36
C SER A 15 18.65 -2.28 43.96
N ILE A 16 19.74 -2.46 43.24
CA ILE A 16 19.99 -1.78 41.97
C ILE A 16 19.60 -2.67 40.76
N ILE A 17 19.39 -3.97 40.99
CA ILE A 17 19.10 -4.92 39.87
C ILE A 17 17.60 -5.02 39.56
N THR A 18 16.71 -4.51 40.42
CA THR A 18 15.26 -4.61 40.22
C THR A 18 14.64 -3.48 39.40
N SER A 19 15.40 -2.48 38.99
CA SER A 19 14.87 -1.31 38.24
C SER A 19 15.10 -1.33 36.74
N LEU A 20 15.62 -2.42 36.16
CA LEU A 20 15.86 -2.52 34.71
C LEU A 20 14.90 -3.46 33.96
N ILE A 21 13.86 -3.96 34.64
CA ILE A 21 12.74 -4.57 33.91
C ILE A 21 11.74 -3.45 33.62
N SER A 22 12.18 -2.43 32.90
CA SER A 22 11.29 -1.62 32.10
C SER A 22 10.82 -2.52 30.96
N CYS A 23 9.64 -3.10 31.12
CA CYS A 23 8.91 -3.68 30.01
C CYS A 23 8.79 -2.60 28.93
N THR A 24 9.68 -2.62 27.96
CA THR A 24 9.37 -2.04 26.67
C THR A 24 8.23 -2.89 26.12
N HIS A 25 7.02 -2.52 26.48
CA HIS A 25 5.82 -2.99 25.84
C HIS A 25 5.83 -2.36 24.44
N ASN A 26 6.70 -2.90 23.60
CA ASN A 26 6.72 -2.58 22.20
C ASN A 26 5.45 -3.21 21.62
N LYS A 27 4.35 -2.46 21.71
CA LYS A 27 3.13 -2.75 20.96
C LYS A 27 3.41 -2.47 19.49
N ASN A 28 4.21 -3.32 18.88
CA ASN A 28 4.20 -3.48 17.44
C ASN A 28 2.88 -4.19 17.08
N TYR A 29 1.78 -3.43 17.12
CA TYR A 29 0.60 -3.79 16.36
C TYR A 29 0.89 -3.47 14.90
N THR A 30 1.77 -4.21 14.27
CA THR A 30 1.71 -4.40 12.85
C THR A 30 0.56 -5.35 12.60
N THR A 31 -0.64 -4.82 12.50
CA THR A 31 -1.75 -5.54 11.89
C THR A 31 -1.35 -5.75 10.44
N THR A 32 -0.78 -6.91 10.15
CA THR A 32 -0.35 -7.24 8.80
C THR A 32 -1.58 -7.68 8.02
N PHE A 33 -2.12 -6.81 7.18
CA PHE A 33 -3.16 -7.14 6.18
C PHE A 33 -2.58 -7.85 4.95
N GLN A 34 -1.28 -8.17 4.98
CA GLN A 34 -0.57 -8.75 3.84
C GLN A 34 -1.24 -10.01 3.26
N PRO A 35 -1.72 -10.97 4.06
CA PRO A 35 -2.38 -12.15 3.51
C PRO A 35 -3.69 -11.83 2.77
N GLU A 36 -4.51 -10.94 3.31
CA GLU A 36 -5.78 -10.52 2.72
C GLU A 36 -5.56 -9.69 1.46
N LEU A 37 -4.58 -8.78 1.47
CA LEU A 37 -4.20 -7.99 0.30
C LEU A 37 -3.69 -8.90 -0.82
N ALA A 38 -2.79 -9.83 -0.50
CA ALA A 38 -2.27 -10.79 -1.47
C ALA A 38 -3.37 -11.68 -2.05
N LYS A 39 -4.32 -12.12 -1.21
CA LYS A 39 -5.47 -12.91 -1.65
C LYS A 39 -6.38 -12.12 -2.59
N ALA A 40 -6.72 -10.87 -2.24
CA ALA A 40 -7.54 -10.01 -3.08
C ALA A 40 -6.86 -9.75 -4.42
N GLU A 41 -5.58 -9.45 -4.42
CA GLU A 41 -4.79 -9.21 -5.62
C GLU A 41 -4.74 -10.44 -6.53
N ALA A 42 -4.51 -11.62 -5.99
CA ALA A 42 -4.43 -12.87 -6.76
C ALA A 42 -5.71 -13.21 -7.52
N ILE A 43 -6.88 -12.80 -7.00
CA ILE A 43 -8.18 -13.08 -7.62
C ILE A 43 -8.76 -11.88 -8.40
N MET A 44 -8.12 -10.72 -8.34
CA MET A 44 -8.62 -9.43 -8.83
C MET A 44 -9.12 -9.45 -10.28
N TYR A 45 -8.42 -10.14 -11.17
CA TYR A 45 -8.79 -10.20 -12.58
C TYR A 45 -9.90 -11.20 -12.87
N ARG A 46 -9.99 -12.26 -12.08
CA ARG A 46 -10.95 -13.36 -12.33
C ARG A 46 -12.25 -13.19 -11.54
N TYR A 47 -12.14 -12.63 -10.33
CA TYR A 47 -13.26 -12.49 -9.40
C TYR A 47 -13.20 -11.13 -8.70
N PRO A 48 -13.40 -10.01 -9.43
CA PRO A 48 -13.24 -8.67 -8.89
C PRO A 48 -14.23 -8.33 -7.78
N ASP A 49 -15.44 -8.89 -7.81
CA ASP A 49 -16.46 -8.80 -6.75
C ASP A 49 -15.96 -9.42 -5.43
N SER A 50 -15.39 -10.60 -5.51
CA SER A 50 -14.83 -11.29 -4.35
C SER A 50 -13.59 -10.58 -3.82
N ALA A 51 -12.74 -10.03 -4.70
CA ALA A 51 -11.61 -9.21 -4.30
C ALA A 51 -12.08 -7.94 -3.56
N LEU A 52 -13.09 -7.27 -4.08
CA LEU A 52 -13.70 -6.09 -3.43
C LEU A 52 -14.22 -6.43 -2.04
N HIS A 53 -14.94 -7.55 -1.90
CA HIS A 53 -15.46 -7.99 -0.60
C HIS A 53 -14.35 -8.23 0.43
N ILE A 54 -13.23 -8.85 0.03
CA ILE A 54 -12.06 -9.03 0.91
C ILE A 54 -11.51 -7.68 1.33
N LEU A 55 -11.32 -6.76 0.38
CA LEU A 55 -10.72 -5.45 0.64
C LEU A 55 -11.61 -4.58 1.55
N GLN A 56 -12.94 -4.67 1.42
CA GLN A 56 -13.89 -3.98 2.30
C GLN A 56 -13.86 -4.49 3.73
N GLY A 57 -13.45 -5.75 3.95
CA GLY A 57 -13.25 -6.30 5.29
C GLY A 57 -11.98 -5.81 6.00
N ILE A 58 -11.07 -5.18 5.27
CA ILE A 58 -9.84 -4.61 5.83
C ILE A 58 -10.13 -3.22 6.36
N GLN A 59 -9.79 -2.96 7.63
CA GLN A 59 -9.82 -1.63 8.22
C GLN A 59 -8.39 -1.18 8.47
N PRO A 60 -7.82 -0.33 7.61
CA PRO A 60 -6.46 0.15 7.80
C PRO A 60 -6.40 1.15 8.95
N ASP A 61 -5.70 0.78 10.01
CA ASP A 61 -5.65 1.54 11.28
C ASP A 61 -4.91 2.88 11.20
N ASN A 62 -4.07 3.09 10.22
CA ASN A 62 -3.36 4.36 10.09
C ASN A 62 -2.90 4.63 8.65
N PRO A 63 -3.32 5.77 8.10
CA PRO A 63 -2.99 6.16 6.74
C PRO A 63 -1.57 6.70 6.54
N SER A 64 -0.81 7.00 7.58
CA SER A 64 0.26 7.99 7.39
C SER A 64 1.59 7.45 6.92
N ASP A 65 1.83 6.14 6.85
CA ASP A 65 3.17 5.67 6.48
C ASP A 65 3.27 4.21 6.09
N ASN A 66 2.36 3.67 5.30
CA ASN A 66 2.71 2.32 5.05
C ASN A 66 2.30 1.83 3.66
N GLU A 67 3.22 1.08 3.11
CA GLU A 67 3.05 0.36 1.88
C GLU A 67 1.75 -0.46 1.85
N GLN A 68 1.33 -0.99 3.00
CA GLN A 68 0.09 -1.75 3.12
C GLN A 68 -1.14 -0.88 2.87
N TYR A 69 -1.16 0.34 3.43
CA TYR A 69 -2.28 1.26 3.22
C TYR A 69 -2.34 1.74 1.77
N ALA A 70 -1.19 2.09 1.20
CA ALA A 70 -1.11 2.47 -0.21
C ALA A 70 -1.49 1.30 -1.13
N THR A 71 -1.09 0.07 -0.80
CA THR A 71 -1.47 -1.14 -1.53
C THR A 71 -2.97 -1.40 -1.41
N TRP A 72 -3.54 -1.29 -0.22
CA TRP A 72 -4.98 -1.41 -0.02
C TRP A 72 -5.75 -0.38 -0.83
N ALA A 73 -5.33 0.89 -0.80
CA ALA A 73 -5.97 1.96 -1.56
C ALA A 73 -5.91 1.71 -3.06
N LEU A 74 -4.77 1.23 -3.57
CA LEU A 74 -4.60 0.87 -4.97
C LEU A 74 -5.50 -0.29 -5.38
N LEU A 75 -5.53 -1.36 -4.60
CA LEU A 75 -6.36 -2.53 -4.87
C LEU A 75 -7.86 -2.23 -4.72
N MET A 76 -8.24 -1.36 -3.78
CA MET A 76 -9.63 -0.87 -3.66
C MET A 76 -10.04 -0.08 -4.91
N THR A 77 -9.20 0.84 -5.38
CA THR A 77 -9.46 1.56 -6.64
C THR A 77 -9.64 0.58 -7.81
N GLN A 78 -8.74 -0.39 -7.94
CA GLN A 78 -8.82 -1.42 -8.97
C GLN A 78 -10.11 -2.23 -8.87
N ALA A 79 -10.46 -2.69 -7.67
CA ALA A 79 -11.65 -3.50 -7.45
C ALA A 79 -12.94 -2.72 -7.73
N GLN A 80 -13.02 -1.45 -7.29
CA GLN A 80 -14.16 -0.57 -7.56
C GLN A 80 -14.32 -0.33 -9.07
N TYR A 81 -13.24 -0.01 -9.77
CA TYR A 81 -13.27 0.18 -11.22
C TYR A 81 -13.78 -1.07 -11.95
N LYS A 82 -13.24 -2.25 -11.60
CA LYS A 82 -13.65 -3.52 -12.24
C LYS A 82 -15.10 -3.91 -11.94
N ASN A 83 -15.67 -3.43 -10.86
CA ASN A 83 -17.07 -3.63 -10.48
C ASN A 83 -17.97 -2.47 -10.93
N GLN A 84 -17.47 -1.53 -11.74
CA GLN A 84 -18.21 -0.38 -12.28
C GLN A 84 -18.83 0.49 -11.16
N ILE A 85 -18.12 0.61 -10.04
CA ILE A 85 -18.51 1.47 -8.92
C ILE A 85 -17.88 2.83 -9.15
N GLU A 86 -18.72 3.87 -9.13
CA GLU A 86 -18.27 5.25 -9.19
C GLU A 86 -17.35 5.56 -8.00
N GLN A 87 -16.24 6.22 -8.28
CA GLN A 87 -15.21 6.48 -7.26
C GLN A 87 -14.77 7.94 -7.30
N SER A 88 -14.36 8.41 -6.11
CA SER A 88 -13.58 9.63 -6.01
C SER A 88 -12.09 9.33 -6.22
N ASP A 89 -11.32 10.37 -6.49
CA ASP A 89 -9.86 10.26 -6.65
C ASP A 89 -9.09 10.09 -5.31
N SER A 90 -9.80 10.03 -4.19
CA SER A 90 -9.19 9.98 -2.84
C SER A 90 -8.26 8.77 -2.65
N LEU A 91 -8.73 7.57 -2.99
CA LEU A 91 -7.95 6.34 -2.81
C LEU A 91 -6.77 6.28 -3.76
N ILE A 92 -6.98 6.62 -5.04
CA ILE A 92 -5.88 6.60 -6.00
C ILE A 92 -4.82 7.65 -5.68
N ASN A 93 -5.20 8.81 -5.15
CA ASN A 93 -4.24 9.82 -4.73
C ASN A 93 -3.34 9.33 -3.59
N ILE A 94 -3.88 8.55 -2.64
CA ILE A 94 -3.09 7.90 -1.59
C ILE A 94 -2.07 6.93 -2.21
N ALA A 95 -2.53 6.03 -3.07
CA ALA A 95 -1.68 5.05 -3.74
C ALA A 95 -0.61 5.71 -4.62
N TYR A 96 -1.01 6.65 -5.47
CA TYR A 96 -0.12 7.38 -6.36
C TYR A 96 0.96 8.14 -5.58
N SER A 97 0.58 8.92 -4.57
CA SER A 97 1.53 9.71 -3.76
C SER A 97 2.59 8.84 -3.08
N TYR A 98 2.23 7.62 -2.71
CA TYR A 98 3.17 6.67 -2.14
C TYR A 98 4.05 6.03 -3.22
N PHE A 99 3.45 5.38 -4.22
CA PHE A 99 4.18 4.52 -5.16
C PHE A 99 5.03 5.29 -6.17
N ILE A 100 4.70 6.54 -6.50
CA ILE A 100 5.48 7.33 -7.45
C ILE A 100 6.95 7.53 -6.98
N ASN A 101 7.18 7.49 -5.68
CA ASN A 101 8.48 7.67 -5.07
C ASN A 101 9.16 6.33 -4.66
N GLN A 102 8.54 5.19 -4.96
CA GLN A 102 9.09 3.87 -4.60
C GLN A 102 9.79 3.22 -5.79
N ASP A 103 10.76 2.36 -5.48
CA ASP A 103 11.42 1.52 -6.49
C ASP A 103 10.64 0.21 -6.72
N ASN A 104 9.38 0.34 -7.15
CA ASN A 104 8.49 -0.77 -7.47
C ASN A 104 7.74 -0.43 -8.77
N ALA A 105 8.35 -0.76 -9.89
CA ALA A 105 7.86 -0.42 -11.22
C ALA A 105 6.43 -0.93 -11.48
N GLN A 106 6.09 -2.14 -11.02
CA GLN A 106 4.75 -2.71 -11.20
C GLN A 106 3.68 -1.94 -10.44
N ARG A 107 3.92 -1.62 -9.15
CA ARG A 107 2.99 -0.82 -8.34
C ARG A 107 2.87 0.61 -8.86
N LYS A 108 3.98 1.18 -9.29
CA LYS A 108 4.01 2.51 -9.90
C LYS A 108 3.20 2.54 -11.19
N ALA A 109 3.42 1.60 -12.10
CA ALA A 109 2.65 1.50 -13.34
C ALA A 109 1.15 1.32 -13.08
N LEU A 110 0.77 0.48 -12.12
CA LEU A 110 -0.63 0.25 -11.77
C LEU A 110 -1.28 1.50 -11.17
N ALA A 111 -0.57 2.23 -10.29
CA ALA A 111 -1.06 3.49 -9.72
C ALA A 111 -1.23 4.58 -10.77
N LEU A 112 -0.27 4.72 -11.67
CA LEU A 112 -0.34 5.64 -12.82
C LEU A 112 -1.50 5.28 -13.76
N TYR A 113 -1.69 4.01 -14.07
CA TYR A 113 -2.78 3.54 -14.91
C TYR A 113 -4.15 3.93 -14.34
N TYR A 114 -4.42 3.63 -13.07
CA TYR A 114 -5.70 3.98 -12.45
C TYR A 114 -5.85 5.48 -12.20
N LYS A 115 -4.76 6.22 -12.00
CA LYS A 115 -4.82 7.68 -11.98
C LYS A 115 -5.24 8.23 -13.34
N GLY A 116 -4.70 7.68 -14.42
CA GLY A 116 -5.11 8.00 -15.79
C GLY A 116 -6.58 7.70 -16.05
N ILE A 117 -7.07 6.52 -15.64
CA ILE A 117 -8.50 6.15 -15.76
C ILE A 117 -9.40 7.22 -15.12
N LEU A 118 -9.15 7.57 -13.85
CA LEU A 118 -10.00 8.52 -13.14
C LEU A 118 -9.90 9.95 -13.70
N CYS A 119 -8.74 10.35 -14.21
CA CYS A 119 -8.60 11.60 -14.95
C CYS A 119 -9.44 11.58 -16.24
N HIS A 120 -9.43 10.46 -16.96
CA HIS A 120 -10.22 10.32 -18.20
C HIS A 120 -11.74 10.37 -17.91
N GLU A 121 -12.21 9.65 -16.89
CA GLU A 121 -13.61 9.68 -16.44
C GLU A 121 -14.04 11.08 -15.99
N SER A 122 -13.12 11.86 -15.44
CA SER A 122 -13.33 13.25 -15.04
C SER A 122 -13.16 14.27 -16.17
N HIS A 123 -13.06 13.82 -17.42
CA HIS A 123 -12.86 14.65 -18.62
C HIS A 123 -11.53 15.43 -18.68
N HIS A 124 -10.50 14.98 -17.96
CA HIS A 124 -9.15 15.53 -18.02
C HIS A 124 -8.26 14.67 -18.96
N ALA A 125 -8.58 14.67 -20.25
CA ALA A 125 -7.98 13.75 -21.22
C ALA A 125 -6.45 13.94 -21.39
N GLU A 126 -5.95 15.18 -21.33
CA GLU A 126 -4.52 15.44 -21.45
C GLU A 126 -3.72 14.88 -20.26
N ASP A 127 -4.24 15.08 -19.06
CA ASP A 127 -3.64 14.50 -17.83
C ASP A 127 -3.68 12.98 -17.87
N ALA A 128 -4.82 12.41 -18.29
CA ALA A 128 -4.98 10.96 -18.44
C ALA A 128 -3.91 10.37 -19.39
N LEU A 129 -3.72 10.98 -20.55
CA LEU A 129 -2.70 10.53 -21.51
C LEU A 129 -1.30 10.63 -20.92
N SER A 130 -0.99 11.69 -20.19
CA SER A 130 0.31 11.83 -19.51
C SER A 130 0.55 10.67 -18.53
N PHE A 131 -0.42 10.35 -17.69
CA PHE A 131 -0.32 9.23 -16.75
C PHE A 131 -0.17 7.88 -17.44
N TYR A 132 -0.87 7.63 -18.55
CA TYR A 132 -0.71 6.37 -19.30
C TYR A 132 0.67 6.26 -19.94
N LEU A 133 1.23 7.35 -20.48
CA LEU A 133 2.58 7.34 -21.06
C LEU A 133 3.64 7.10 -19.97
N GLU A 134 3.49 7.69 -18.80
CA GLU A 134 4.37 7.39 -17.65
C GLU A 134 4.23 5.93 -17.22
N ALA A 135 2.98 5.40 -17.15
CA ALA A 135 2.72 4.00 -16.83
C ALA A 135 3.41 3.05 -17.83
N THR A 136 3.44 3.39 -19.14
CA THR A 136 4.15 2.61 -20.16
C THR A 136 5.64 2.51 -19.82
N THR A 137 6.27 3.63 -19.45
CA THR A 137 7.69 3.66 -19.08
C THR A 137 8.01 2.75 -17.88
N GLU A 138 7.11 2.68 -16.92
CA GLU A 138 7.31 1.84 -15.74
C GLU A 138 7.00 0.37 -16.00
N ILE A 139 5.94 0.06 -16.77
CA ILE A 139 5.55 -1.33 -17.02
C ILE A 139 6.54 -2.07 -17.93
N GLU A 140 7.24 -1.36 -18.81
CA GLU A 140 8.31 -1.93 -19.64
C GLU A 140 9.47 -2.51 -18.81
N LYS A 141 9.64 -2.10 -17.56
CA LYS A 141 10.64 -2.65 -16.63
C LYS A 141 10.19 -3.97 -15.99
N THR A 142 9.00 -4.45 -16.32
CA THR A 142 8.36 -5.63 -15.70
C THR A 142 7.99 -6.67 -16.76
N ASN A 143 7.48 -7.82 -16.29
CA ASN A 143 6.90 -8.85 -17.15
C ASN A 143 5.37 -8.89 -17.07
N ASP A 144 4.72 -7.82 -16.61
CA ASP A 144 3.26 -7.75 -16.54
C ASP A 144 2.67 -7.33 -17.89
N TYR A 145 2.64 -8.27 -18.82
CA TYR A 145 2.08 -8.04 -20.15
C TYR A 145 0.59 -7.72 -20.14
N GLN A 146 -0.15 -8.15 -19.10
CA GLN A 146 -1.57 -7.89 -18.99
C GLN A 146 -1.82 -6.41 -18.69
N LEU A 147 -1.13 -5.83 -17.71
CA LEU A 147 -1.21 -4.40 -17.44
C LEU A 147 -0.68 -3.57 -18.61
N GLY A 148 0.42 -4.01 -19.22
CA GLY A 148 0.97 -3.36 -20.43
C GLY A 148 -0.04 -3.31 -21.57
N PHE A 149 -0.80 -4.39 -21.80
CA PHE A 149 -1.89 -4.41 -22.79
C PHE A 149 -3.00 -3.40 -22.44
N LEU A 150 -3.43 -3.34 -21.19
CA LEU A 150 -4.47 -2.41 -20.74
C LEU A 150 -4.04 -0.96 -20.94
N ILE A 151 -2.83 -0.59 -20.52
CA ILE A 151 -2.28 0.77 -20.69
C ILE A 151 -2.27 1.18 -22.18
N ASN A 152 -1.72 0.32 -23.03
CA ASN A 152 -1.63 0.62 -24.46
C ASN A 152 -3.01 0.68 -25.14
N SER A 153 -3.99 -0.07 -24.63
CA SER A 153 -5.37 -0.02 -25.12
C SER A 153 -6.02 1.33 -24.82
N GLU A 154 -5.84 1.86 -23.61
CA GLU A 154 -6.35 3.19 -23.26
C GLU A 154 -5.70 4.29 -24.12
N ILE A 155 -4.38 4.24 -24.30
CA ILE A 155 -3.68 5.18 -25.18
C ILE A 155 -4.26 5.12 -26.59
N GLY A 156 -4.45 3.91 -27.13
CA GLY A 156 -5.02 3.71 -28.46
C GLY A 156 -6.43 4.30 -28.58
N LEU A 157 -7.29 4.07 -27.59
CA LEU A 157 -8.65 4.63 -27.53
C LEU A 157 -8.63 6.15 -27.48
N MET A 158 -7.73 6.76 -26.71
CA MET A 158 -7.60 8.21 -26.63
C MET A 158 -7.20 8.85 -27.97
N TYR A 159 -6.35 8.17 -28.77
CA TYR A 159 -6.01 8.66 -30.11
C TYR A 159 -7.12 8.43 -31.13
N LEU A 160 -7.95 7.42 -30.93
CA LEU A 160 -9.04 7.10 -31.86
C LEU A 160 -10.23 8.08 -31.72
N TYR A 161 -10.49 8.55 -30.51
CA TYR A 161 -11.65 9.42 -30.20
C TYR A 161 -11.28 10.90 -29.98
N ARG A 162 -10.13 11.33 -30.44
CA ARG A 162 -9.62 12.70 -30.31
C ARG A 162 -10.19 13.70 -31.34
#